data_f350070b8a69cc2b70025c40c255ecdc
#
_entry.id   f350070b8a69cc2b70025c40c255ecdc
#
_cell.length_a   1.000
_cell.length_b   1.000
_cell.length_c   1.000
_cell.angle_alpha   90.00
_cell.angle_beta   90.00
_cell.angle_gamma   90.00
#
_symmetry.space_group_name_H-M   'P 1'
#
loop_
_entity.id
_entity.type
_entity.pdbx_description
1 polymer ?
#
loop_
_entity_poly.entity_id
_entity_poly.type
_entity_poly.pdbx_seq_one_letter_code
_entity_poly.pdbx_strand_id
1 'polypeptide(L)'
;MFTLIESNAARQKWIDQAISFNLYNSQTSLKYLNDIYMKCWEKGLKTTYYLRNRAASKIEKSTQSNNEAESCSIEAMKNGEACESCQ
;
A
#
# COMPACT_ATOMS: atom_id res chain seq x y z
N MET A 1 -12.36 7.31 3.60
CA MET A 1 -12.98 6.27 2.78
C MET A 1 -14.47 6.12 3.08
N PHE A 2 -14.88 6.04 4.31
CA PHE A 2 -16.29 5.84 4.71
C PHE A 2 -17.25 6.92 4.18
N THR A 3 -16.86 8.16 4.17
CA THR A 3 -17.65 9.26 3.57
C THR A 3 -17.94 9.03 2.09
N LEU A 4 -16.99 8.50 1.35
CA LEU A 4 -17.17 8.16 -0.06
C LEU A 4 -18.17 7.01 -0.24
N ILE A 5 -18.12 6.02 0.64
CA ILE A 5 -19.08 4.89 0.65
C ILE A 5 -20.50 5.42 0.91
N GLU A 6 -20.67 6.29 1.87
CA GLU A 6 -21.97 6.89 2.19
C GLU A 6 -22.52 7.74 1.04
N SER A 7 -21.67 8.52 0.41
CA SER A 7 -22.04 9.32 -0.78
C SER A 7 -22.50 8.44 -1.94
N ASN A 8 -21.79 7.35 -2.21
CA ASN A 8 -22.16 6.40 -3.25
C ASN A 8 -23.42 5.60 -2.90
N ALA A 9 -23.59 5.24 -1.63
CA ALA A 9 -24.82 4.59 -1.15
C ALA A 9 -26.05 5.48 -1.32
N ALA A 10 -25.93 6.78 -1.07
CA ALA A 10 -27.02 7.73 -1.29
C ALA A 10 -27.41 7.82 -2.75
N ARG A 11 -26.47 7.69 -3.69
CA ARG A 11 -26.73 7.66 -5.13
C ARG A 11 -27.28 6.33 -5.62
N GLN A 12 -26.83 5.22 -5.05
CA GLN A 12 -27.17 3.85 -5.50
C GLN A 12 -28.68 3.61 -5.50
N LYS A 13 -29.41 4.15 -4.57
CA LYS A 13 -30.88 3.99 -4.50
C LYS A 13 -31.65 4.64 -5.66
N TRP A 14 -31.00 5.52 -6.40
CA TRP A 14 -31.62 6.26 -7.51
C TRP A 14 -31.27 5.73 -8.89
N ILE A 15 -30.43 4.71 -8.97
CA ILE A 15 -29.99 4.13 -10.22
C ILE A 15 -30.17 2.61 -10.21
N ASP A 16 -30.47 2.05 -11.36
CA ASP A 16 -30.66 0.61 -11.55
C ASP A 16 -29.34 -0.15 -11.60
N GLN A 17 -28.33 0.49 -12.18
CA GLN A 17 -27.00 -0.08 -12.36
C GLN A 17 -26.17 0.03 -11.08
N ALA A 18 -25.11 -0.76 -11.01
CA ALA A 18 -24.12 -0.63 -9.98
C ALA A 18 -23.25 0.62 -10.19
N ILE A 19 -22.80 1.22 -9.09
CA ILE A 19 -21.82 2.31 -9.13
C ILE A 19 -20.42 1.70 -9.12
N SER A 20 -19.66 1.95 -10.19
CA SER A 20 -18.27 1.55 -10.29
C SER A 20 -17.38 2.60 -9.63
N PHE A 21 -17.20 2.51 -8.32
CA PHE A 21 -16.34 3.43 -7.61
C PHE A 21 -15.10 2.72 -7.06
N ASN A 22 -14.01 3.46 -7.01
CA ASN A 22 -12.73 2.96 -6.53
C ASN A 22 -12.62 3.05 -5.01
N LEU A 23 -12.16 1.98 -4.41
CA LEU A 23 -11.78 1.96 -3.00
C LEU A 23 -10.32 2.37 -2.85
N TYR A 24 -10.07 3.23 -1.88
CA TYR A 24 -8.72 3.67 -1.53
C TYR A 24 -8.36 3.19 -0.14
N ASN A 25 -7.44 2.27 -0.08
CA ASN A 25 -6.95 1.73 1.17
C ASN A 25 -5.60 2.37 1.51
N SER A 26 -5.59 3.15 2.57
CA SER A 26 -4.39 3.83 3.07
C SER A 26 -3.66 3.04 4.16
N GLN A 27 -4.26 1.95 4.61
CA GLN A 27 -3.74 1.15 5.72
C GLN A 27 -3.44 -0.27 5.26
N THR A 28 -2.43 -0.88 5.85
CA THR A 28 -2.03 -2.27 5.55
C THR A 28 -2.83 -3.28 6.37
N SER A 29 -3.80 -2.83 7.15
CA SER A 29 -4.59 -3.68 8.04
C SER A 29 -5.70 -4.42 7.30
N LEU A 30 -5.74 -5.74 7.41
CA LEU A 30 -6.83 -6.57 6.90
C LEU A 30 -8.17 -6.25 7.57
N LYS A 31 -8.13 -5.88 8.85
CA LYS A 31 -9.33 -5.45 9.56
C LYS A 31 -9.96 -4.23 8.92
N TYR A 32 -9.15 -3.21 8.63
CA TYR A 32 -9.63 -1.99 7.99
C TYR A 32 -10.22 -2.27 6.59
N LEU A 33 -9.59 -3.15 5.83
CA LEU A 33 -10.10 -3.58 4.53
C LEU A 33 -11.45 -4.29 4.65
N ASN A 34 -11.56 -5.20 5.60
CA ASN A 34 -12.82 -5.88 5.90
C ASN A 34 -13.91 -4.89 6.30
N ASP A 35 -13.60 -3.91 7.15
CA ASP A 35 -14.55 -2.89 7.59
C ASP A 35 -15.06 -2.06 6.40
N ILE A 36 -14.21 -1.74 5.44
CA ILE A 36 -14.60 -1.05 4.20
C ILE A 36 -15.62 -1.87 3.41
N TYR A 37 -15.34 -3.14 3.14
CA TYR A 37 -16.24 -4.00 2.38
C TYR A 37 -17.53 -4.30 3.12
N MET A 38 -17.47 -4.52 4.42
CA MET A 38 -18.67 -4.71 5.25
C MET A 38 -19.54 -3.47 5.24
N LYS A 39 -18.94 -2.29 5.31
CA LYS A 39 -19.69 -1.03 5.20
C LYS A 39 -20.35 -0.86 3.85
N CYS A 40 -19.68 -1.22 2.76
CA CYS A 40 -20.29 -1.22 1.43
C CYS A 40 -21.52 -2.12 1.37
N TRP A 41 -21.40 -3.31 1.91
CA TRP A 41 -22.51 -4.27 1.96
C TRP A 41 -23.67 -3.79 2.82
N GLU A 42 -23.41 -3.30 4.02
CA GLU A 42 -24.43 -2.75 4.93
C GLU A 42 -25.20 -1.57 4.34
N LYS A 43 -24.52 -0.75 3.56
CA LYS A 43 -25.13 0.42 2.90
C LYS A 43 -25.86 0.08 1.59
N GLY A 44 -25.87 -1.17 1.19
CA GLY A 44 -26.61 -1.64 0.01
C GLY A 44 -25.95 -1.32 -1.31
N LEU A 45 -24.64 -1.13 -1.35
CA LEU A 45 -23.89 -1.00 -2.58
C LEU A 45 -23.82 -2.34 -3.30
N LYS A 46 -24.15 -2.36 -4.60
CA LYS A 46 -24.19 -3.59 -5.40
C LYS A 46 -22.81 -4.12 -5.74
N THR A 47 -21.84 -3.24 -5.94
CA THR A 47 -20.46 -3.58 -6.25
C THR A 47 -19.51 -2.43 -5.95
N THR A 48 -18.25 -2.77 -5.96
CA THR A 48 -17.12 -1.84 -6.00
C THR A 48 -16.35 -2.07 -7.30
N TYR A 49 -15.31 -1.27 -7.56
CA TYR A 49 -14.50 -1.44 -8.76
C TYR A 49 -13.04 -1.72 -8.39
N TYR A 50 -12.12 -0.80 -8.61
CA TYR A 50 -10.73 -1.03 -8.25
C TYR A 50 -10.48 -0.83 -6.75
N LEU A 51 -9.69 -1.70 -6.19
CA LEU A 51 -9.07 -1.49 -4.88
C LEU A 51 -7.68 -0.91 -5.10
N ARG A 52 -7.48 0.32 -4.69
CA ARG A 52 -6.20 0.99 -4.75
C ARG A 52 -5.56 0.99 -3.37
N ASN A 53 -4.57 0.16 -3.22
CA ASN A 53 -3.74 0.14 -2.04
C ASN A 53 -2.61 1.15 -2.18
N ARG A 54 -2.34 1.86 -1.12
CA ARG A 54 -1.06 2.54 -1.00
C ARG A 54 0.00 1.44 -0.92
N ALA A 55 0.93 1.44 -1.87
CA ALA A 55 2.06 0.54 -1.79
C ALA A 55 2.70 0.70 -0.42
N ALA A 56 3.07 -0.39 0.20
CA ALA A 56 3.96 -0.37 1.33
C ALA A 56 5.33 0.10 0.83
N SER A 57 5.40 1.35 0.40
CA SER A 57 6.63 2.01 0.02
C SER A 57 7.35 2.50 1.28
N LYS A 58 7.64 1.58 2.14
CA LYS A 58 8.99 1.53 2.60
C LYS A 58 9.73 0.82 1.47
N ILE A 59 10.21 1.57 0.54
CA ILE A 59 11.52 1.28 0.04
C ILE A 59 12.34 1.23 1.32
N GLU A 60 12.40 0.09 1.92
CA GLU A 60 13.40 -0.20 2.92
C GLU A 60 14.66 -0.09 2.14
N LYS A 61 15.07 1.05 2.22
CA LYS A 61 16.33 1.62 1.89
C LYS A 61 17.31 0.55 1.49
N SER A 62 17.40 0.31 0.21
CA SER A 62 18.68 -0.09 -0.39
C SER A 62 19.83 0.84 0.03
N THR A 63 19.54 1.99 0.64
CA THR A 63 20.50 2.82 1.34
C THR A 63 21.10 2.20 2.60
N GLN A 64 20.46 1.20 3.21
CA GLN A 64 21.14 0.49 4.31
C GLN A 64 22.09 -0.57 3.78
N SER A 65 21.78 -1.21 2.67
CA SER A 65 22.77 -2.06 2.01
C SER A 65 23.93 -1.25 1.42
N ASN A 66 23.70 0.01 1.08
CA ASN A 66 24.77 0.91 0.66
C ASN A 66 25.67 1.34 1.81
N ASN A 67 25.17 1.38 3.05
CA ASN A 67 26.02 1.64 4.22
C ASN A 67 26.86 0.42 4.60
N GLU A 68 26.40 -0.78 4.32
CA GLU A 68 27.23 -1.98 4.42
C GLU A 68 28.21 -2.09 3.26
N ALA A 69 27.83 -1.59 2.09
CA ALA A 69 28.73 -1.48 0.96
C ALA A 69 29.80 -0.37 1.15
N GLU A 70 29.57 0.60 2.02
CA GLU A 70 30.61 1.53 2.44
C GLU A 70 31.71 0.86 3.28
N SER A 71 31.45 -0.33 3.83
CA SER A 71 32.51 -1.15 4.41
C SER A 71 33.53 -1.68 3.38
N CYS A 72 33.14 -1.70 2.10
CA CYS A 72 34.04 -1.82 0.96
C CYS A 72 34.64 -0.47 0.51
N SER A 73 34.68 0.48 1.42
CA SER A 73 35.25 1.78 1.17
C SER A 73 36.73 1.71 0.79
N ILE A 74 37.18 2.77 0.18
CA ILE A 74 38.58 2.96 -0.19
C ILE A 74 39.55 2.68 0.96
N GLU A 75 39.10 2.82 2.21
CA GLU A 75 39.90 2.52 3.40
C GLU A 75 40.12 1.02 3.60
N ALA A 76 39.12 0.18 3.39
CA ALA A 76 39.27 -1.27 3.45
C ALA A 76 40.17 -1.78 2.32
N MET A 77 40.10 -1.18 1.14
CA MET A 77 40.99 -1.48 0.02
C MET A 77 42.43 -1.04 0.27
N LYS A 78 42.64 0.10 0.94
CA LYS A 78 43.98 0.58 1.32
C LYS A 78 44.64 -0.30 2.37
N ASN A 79 43.85 -0.87 3.27
CA ASN A 79 44.36 -1.75 4.33
C ASN A 79 44.58 -3.19 3.85
N GLY A 80 44.25 -3.51 2.61
CA GLY A 80 44.42 -4.84 2.04
C GLY A 80 43.51 -5.91 2.63
N GLU A 81 42.48 -5.50 3.38
CA GLU A 81 41.49 -6.39 3.95
C GLU A 81 40.44 -6.75 2.91
N ALA A 82 40.13 -8.04 2.79
CA ALA A 82 39.06 -8.51 1.92
C ALA A 82 37.71 -8.14 2.51
N CYS A 83 36.94 -7.31 1.79
CA CYS A 83 35.58 -6.98 2.15
C CYS A 83 34.66 -8.14 1.75
N GLU A 84 33.85 -8.67 2.69
CA GLU A 84 32.91 -9.78 2.45
C GLU A 84 31.88 -9.45 1.36
N SER A 85 31.51 -8.21 1.21
CA SER A 85 30.57 -7.75 0.18
C SER A 85 31.18 -7.65 -1.22
N CYS A 86 32.50 -7.72 -1.34
CA CYS A 86 33.23 -7.68 -2.61
C CYS A 86 33.66 -9.07 -3.12
N GLN A 87 33.32 -10.12 -2.37
CA GLN A 87 33.62 -11.49 -2.78
C GLN A 87 32.53 -12.07 -3.71
#